data_6423bc8134d10a1d901a72b98872e9c0
#
_entry.id   6423bc8134d10a1d901a72b98872e9c0
#
_cell.length_a   1.000
_cell.length_b   1.000
_cell.length_c   1.000
_cell.angle_alpha   90.00
_cell.angle_beta   90.00
_cell.angle_gamma   90.00
#
_symmetry.space_group_name_H-M   'P 1'
#
loop_
_entity.id
_entity.type
_entity.pdbx_description
1 polymer ?
#
loop_
_entity_poly.entity_id
_entity_poly.type
_entity_poly.pdbx_seq_one_letter_code
_entity_poly.pdbx_strand_id
1 'polypeptide(L)'
;MRMTSAVDLAKLHIDDFTPHQDAEFEMQAADRAVALRLAKVEPAGNSGRPGGAFSLLFTGPKGAWLPQAIYPVRHPALGVIEMFLVPIGPLADGNGYQAVFT
;
A
#
# COMPACT_ATOMS: atom_id res chain seq x y z
N MET A 1 17.60 -12.15 -17.37
CA MET A 1 17.06 -11.82 -16.77
C MET A 1 16.26 -11.93 -15.97
N ARG A 2 16.13 -11.88 -15.28
CA ARG A 2 15.21 -11.99 -14.75
C ARG A 2 14.75 -11.03 -14.26
N MET A 3 14.15 -10.89 -14.43
CA MET A 3 13.57 -9.78 -14.02
C MET A 3 13.12 -9.87 -12.67
N THR A 4 13.03 -8.82 -11.97
CA THR A 4 12.39 -8.78 -10.68
C THR A 4 10.90 -8.70 -10.89
N SER A 5 10.18 -9.66 -10.40
CA SER A 5 8.74 -9.61 -10.51
C SER A 5 8.15 -9.01 -9.25
N ALA A 6 6.95 -8.50 -9.39
CA ALA A 6 6.20 -8.01 -8.26
C ALA A 6 5.83 -9.16 -7.33
N VAL A 7 5.61 -8.83 -6.07
CA VAL A 7 5.18 -9.80 -5.07
C VAL A 7 3.81 -10.35 -5.45
N ASP A 8 3.61 -11.64 -5.25
CA ASP A 8 2.32 -12.27 -5.50
C ASP A 8 1.30 -11.82 -4.46
N LEU A 9 0.31 -11.07 -4.90
CA LEU A 9 -0.69 -10.51 -3.99
C LEU A 9 -1.48 -11.58 -3.24
N ALA A 10 -1.67 -12.74 -3.84
CA ALA A 10 -2.42 -13.82 -3.21
C ALA A 10 -1.70 -14.40 -2.00
N LYS A 11 -0.40 -14.18 -1.88
CA LYS A 11 0.40 -14.73 -0.79
C LYS A 11 0.63 -13.73 0.33
N LEU A 12 0.11 -12.52 0.22
CA LEU A 12 0.30 -11.51 1.25
C LEU A 12 -0.63 -11.74 2.44
N HIS A 13 -0.11 -11.47 3.62
CA HIS A 13 -0.85 -11.56 4.87
C HIS A 13 -0.74 -10.24 5.60
N ILE A 14 -1.70 -9.97 6.47
CA ILE A 14 -1.66 -8.76 7.29
C ILE A 14 -0.36 -8.71 8.10
N ASP A 15 0.16 -9.86 8.52
CA ASP A 15 1.37 -9.92 9.33
C ASP A 15 2.62 -9.50 8.54
N ASP A 16 2.55 -9.48 7.22
CA ASP A 16 3.66 -8.97 6.40
C ASP A 16 3.83 -7.47 6.55
N PHE A 17 2.76 -6.78 6.92
CA PHE A 17 2.75 -5.32 7.00
C PHE A 17 2.78 -4.79 8.43
N THR A 18 2.28 -5.55 9.38
CA THR A 18 2.19 -5.10 10.77
C THR A 18 3.53 -4.61 11.33
N PRO A 19 4.66 -5.31 11.08
CA PRO A 19 5.94 -4.84 11.59
C PRO A 19 6.42 -3.55 10.93
N HIS A 20 5.79 -3.15 9.82
CA HIS A 20 6.21 -1.98 9.06
C HIS A 20 5.25 -0.81 9.21
N GLN A 21 4.37 -0.86 10.20
CA GLN A 21 3.50 0.27 10.50
C GLN A 21 4.39 1.46 10.88
N ASP A 22 4.04 2.62 10.34
CA ASP A 22 4.79 3.87 10.46
C ASP A 22 6.06 3.92 9.62
N ALA A 23 6.36 2.87 8.87
CA ALA A 23 7.50 2.87 7.96
C ALA A 23 7.18 3.62 6.68
N GLU A 24 8.24 4.05 6.01
CA GLU A 24 8.10 4.73 4.72
C GLU A 24 8.09 3.71 3.59
N PHE A 25 7.14 3.88 2.69
CA PHE A 25 7.04 3.12 1.44
C PHE A 25 7.21 4.09 0.29
N GLU A 26 7.63 3.60 -0.86
CA GLU A 26 7.80 4.42 -2.04
C GLU A 26 6.81 4.00 -3.11
N MET A 27 5.93 4.93 -3.51
CA MET A 27 4.96 4.68 -4.57
C MET A 27 5.49 5.27 -5.87
N GLN A 28 5.44 4.48 -6.94
CA GLN A 28 5.87 4.95 -8.25
C GLN A 28 4.66 5.55 -8.97
N ALA A 29 4.63 6.87 -9.07
CA ALA A 29 3.67 7.56 -9.91
C ALA A 29 4.25 7.64 -11.33
N ALA A 30 3.49 8.20 -12.26
CA ALA A 30 3.86 8.15 -13.68
C ALA A 30 5.28 8.63 -13.96
N ASP A 31 5.71 9.70 -13.29
CA ASP A 31 6.98 10.33 -13.59
C ASP A 31 7.83 10.59 -12.36
N ARG A 32 7.42 10.06 -11.20
CA ARG A 32 8.15 10.36 -9.96
C ARG A 32 7.84 9.32 -8.89
N ALA A 33 8.69 9.27 -7.89
CA ALA A 33 8.46 8.48 -6.70
C ALA A 33 7.82 9.37 -5.64
N VAL A 34 6.86 8.81 -4.89
CA VAL A 34 6.16 9.52 -3.84
C VAL A 34 6.32 8.74 -2.55
N ALA A 35 6.80 9.41 -1.51
CA ALA A 35 6.94 8.77 -0.21
C ALA A 35 5.58 8.66 0.46
N LEU A 36 5.25 7.45 0.90
CA LEU A 36 4.03 7.18 1.65
C LEU A 36 4.44 6.62 3.01
N ARG A 37 3.65 6.93 4.03
CA ARG A 37 3.82 6.33 5.35
C ARG A 37 2.68 5.37 5.59
N LEU A 38 2.99 4.16 6.02
CA LEU A 38 1.96 3.19 6.37
C LEU A 38 1.38 3.57 7.73
N ALA A 39 0.25 4.26 7.72
CA ALA A 39 -0.33 4.81 8.94
C ALA A 39 -1.10 3.78 9.73
N LYS A 40 -1.73 2.81 9.06
CA LYS A 40 -2.59 1.87 9.75
C LYS A 40 -2.67 0.55 9.00
N VAL A 41 -2.71 -0.54 9.75
CA VAL A 41 -2.90 -1.89 9.23
C VAL A 41 -4.08 -2.50 9.98
N GLU A 42 -5.13 -2.91 9.26
CA GLU A 42 -6.33 -3.40 9.90
C GLU A 42 -6.88 -4.65 9.21
N PRO A 43 -7.38 -5.62 9.98
CA PRO A 43 -8.11 -6.72 9.37
C PRO A 43 -9.40 -6.19 8.74
N ALA A 44 -9.81 -6.76 7.61
CA ALA A 44 -10.97 -6.30 6.86
C ALA A 44 -12.04 -7.37 6.75
N GLY A 45 -12.09 -8.28 7.69
CA GLY A 45 -13.08 -9.33 7.70
C GLY A 45 -12.62 -10.59 7.01
N ASN A 46 -13.56 -11.48 6.76
CA ASN A 46 -13.28 -12.78 6.16
C ASN A 46 -13.88 -12.84 4.76
N SER A 47 -13.02 -12.89 3.77
CA SER A 47 -13.46 -12.98 2.38
C SER A 47 -13.15 -14.33 1.75
N GLY A 48 -12.67 -15.29 2.54
CA GLY A 48 -12.20 -16.56 2.00
C GLY A 48 -10.82 -16.51 1.40
N ARG A 49 -10.17 -15.36 1.44
CA ARG A 49 -8.81 -15.17 0.93
C ARG A 49 -7.82 -15.90 1.82
N PRO A 50 -6.83 -16.62 1.25
CA PRO A 50 -5.75 -17.17 2.09
C PRO A 50 -5.07 -16.04 2.85
N GLY A 51 -4.90 -16.21 4.16
CA GLY A 51 -4.32 -15.18 5.00
C GLY A 51 -5.29 -14.13 5.49
N GLY A 52 -6.57 -14.19 5.04
CA GLY A 52 -7.60 -13.26 5.47
C GLY A 52 -7.56 -11.94 4.71
N ALA A 53 -8.65 -11.20 4.79
CA ALA A 53 -8.74 -9.87 4.19
C ALA A 53 -8.17 -8.82 5.14
N PHE A 54 -7.57 -7.78 4.58
CA PHE A 54 -7.04 -6.69 5.39
C PHE A 54 -6.96 -5.41 4.55
N SER A 55 -6.79 -4.29 5.23
CA SER A 55 -6.61 -3.02 4.56
C SER A 55 -5.41 -2.28 5.11
N LEU A 56 -4.82 -1.46 4.26
CA LEU A 56 -3.70 -0.61 4.60
C LEU A 56 -4.10 0.84 4.36
N LEU A 57 -3.73 1.71 5.29
CA LEU A 57 -3.93 3.15 5.13
C LEU A 57 -2.57 3.80 5.03
N PHE A 58 -2.34 4.50 3.93
CA PHE A 58 -1.11 5.25 3.72
C PHE A 58 -1.40 6.73 3.77
N THR A 59 -0.43 7.51 4.23
CA THR A 59 -0.48 8.96 4.12
C THR A 59 0.64 9.42 3.20
N GLY A 60 0.30 10.31 2.29
CA GLY A 60 1.25 10.91 1.37
C GLY A 60 1.33 12.41 1.57
N PRO A 61 2.16 13.09 0.77
CA PRO A 61 2.32 14.54 0.89
C PRO A 61 1.00 15.27 0.67
N LYS A 62 0.82 16.37 1.36
CA LYS A 62 -0.30 17.26 1.12
C LYS A 62 -0.14 17.89 -0.25
N GLY A 63 -1.26 18.33 -0.82
CA GLY A 63 -1.26 18.99 -2.10
C GLY A 63 -2.05 18.20 -3.11
N ALA A 64 -1.48 18.02 -4.31
CA ALA A 64 -2.21 17.35 -5.38
C ALA A 64 -2.48 15.89 -5.05
N TRP A 65 -3.71 15.46 -5.30
CA TRP A 65 -4.10 14.08 -5.15
C TRP A 65 -3.68 13.27 -6.36
N LEU A 66 -3.33 12.02 -6.12
CA LEU A 66 -3.13 11.08 -7.21
C LEU A 66 -4.43 10.33 -7.46
N PRO A 67 -4.75 10.03 -8.72
CA PRO A 67 -6.00 9.33 -9.02
C PRO A 67 -5.95 7.89 -8.51
N GLN A 68 -7.13 7.35 -8.28
CA GLN A 68 -7.30 5.95 -7.97
C GLN A 68 -6.74 5.10 -9.11
N ALA A 69 -5.83 4.20 -8.79
CA ALA A 69 -5.19 3.34 -9.79
C ALA A 69 -4.32 2.29 -9.09
N ILE A 70 -3.78 1.37 -9.87
CA ILE A 70 -2.79 0.42 -9.38
C ILE A 70 -1.42 1.08 -9.48
N TYR A 71 -0.72 1.13 -8.37
CA TYR A 71 0.62 1.70 -8.32
C TYR A 71 1.61 0.70 -7.77
N PRO A 72 2.82 0.65 -8.32
CA PRO A 72 3.90 -0.12 -7.67
C PRO A 72 4.29 0.60 -6.37
N VAL A 73 4.28 -0.14 -5.28
CA VAL A 73 4.67 0.38 -3.97
C VAL A 73 5.81 -0.46 -3.47
N ARG A 74 6.93 0.17 -3.16
CA ARG A 74 8.15 -0.53 -2.82
C ARG A 74 8.54 -0.33 -1.37
N HIS A 75 9.03 -1.41 -0.77
CA HIS A 75 9.64 -1.39 0.55
C HIS A 75 10.85 -2.30 0.53
N PRO A 76 11.98 -1.91 1.16
CA PRO A 76 13.21 -2.72 1.11
C PRO A 76 13.04 -4.15 1.60
N ALA A 77 12.20 -4.36 2.61
CA ALA A 77 11.99 -5.70 3.17
C ALA A 77 10.93 -6.48 2.43
N LEU A 78 9.98 -5.82 1.76
CA LEU A 78 8.83 -6.48 1.17
C LEU A 78 8.91 -6.58 -0.35
N GLY A 79 9.77 -5.80 -0.99
CA GLY A 79 9.86 -5.75 -2.43
C GLY A 79 8.84 -4.81 -3.04
N VAL A 80 8.48 -5.05 -4.28
CA VAL A 80 7.54 -4.21 -5.02
C VAL A 80 6.19 -4.91 -5.04
N ILE A 81 5.17 -4.21 -4.55
CA ILE A 81 3.81 -4.73 -4.48
C ILE A 81 2.93 -3.80 -5.30
N GLU A 82 2.22 -4.35 -6.27
CA GLU A 82 1.27 -3.56 -7.05
C GLU A 82 -0.04 -3.49 -6.30
N MET A 83 -0.38 -2.30 -5.83
CA MET A 83 -1.55 -2.07 -5.00
C MET A 83 -2.53 -1.15 -5.67
N PHE A 84 -3.81 -1.48 -5.59
CA PHE A 84 -4.86 -0.57 -5.99
C PHE A 84 -5.08 0.43 -4.87
N LEU A 85 -4.66 1.66 -5.08
CA LEU A 85 -4.76 2.72 -4.08
C LEU A 85 -5.91 3.64 -4.39
N VAL A 86 -6.73 3.89 -3.38
CA VAL A 86 -7.92 4.74 -3.50
C VAL A 86 -7.73 5.96 -2.60
N PRO A 87 -7.77 7.18 -3.14
CA PRO A 87 -7.73 8.36 -2.29
C PRO A 87 -8.99 8.42 -1.45
N ILE A 88 -8.85 8.63 -0.16
CA ILE A 88 -9.99 8.58 0.75
C ILE A 88 -10.27 9.89 1.45
N GLY A 89 -9.41 10.87 1.29
CA GLY A 89 -9.63 12.19 1.87
C GLY A 89 -8.40 12.71 2.59
N PRO A 90 -8.42 13.99 2.97
CA PRO A 90 -7.30 14.54 3.72
C PRO A 90 -7.30 14.00 5.15
N LEU A 91 -6.11 13.72 5.65
CA LEU A 91 -5.88 13.31 7.01
C LEU A 91 -5.01 14.36 7.69
N ALA A 92 -4.84 14.24 9.00
CA ALA A 92 -4.03 15.20 9.73
C ALA A 92 -2.59 15.25 9.19
N ASP A 93 -2.07 14.11 8.76
CA ASP A 93 -0.66 14.00 8.34
C ASP A 93 -0.46 14.16 6.84
N GLY A 94 -1.52 14.28 6.06
CA GLY A 94 -1.40 14.40 4.61
C GLY A 94 -2.59 13.75 3.90
N ASN A 95 -2.41 13.47 2.62
CA ASN A 95 -3.48 12.82 1.85
C ASN A 95 -3.52 11.33 2.16
N GLY A 96 -4.71 10.82 2.40
CA GLY A 96 -4.89 9.41 2.72
C GLY A 96 -5.18 8.57 1.47
N TYR A 97 -4.57 7.40 1.42
CA TYR A 97 -4.80 6.41 0.35
C TYR A 97 -5.01 5.06 1.00
N GLN A 98 -5.98 4.33 0.51
CA GLN A 98 -6.32 3.03 1.08
C GLN A 98 -6.09 1.92 0.07
N ALA A 99 -5.52 0.81 0.53
CA ALA A 99 -5.42 -0.42 -0.23
C ALA A 99 -6.16 -1.51 0.52
N VAL A 100 -7.03 -2.24 -0.17
CA VAL A 100 -7.80 -3.34 0.44
C VAL A 100 -7.42 -4.63 -0.26
N PHE A 101 -7.08 -5.63 0.53
CA PHE A 101 -6.74 -6.97 0.05
C PHE A 101 -7.84 -7.93 0.47
N THR A 102 -8.61 -8.41 -0.49
CA THR A 102 -9.75 -9.30 -0.23
C THR A 102 -9.68 -10.59 -1.02
#